data_6e35b9ceb0d2362b46eb76fc06d1c618
#
_entry.id   6e35b9ceb0d2362b46eb76fc06d1c618
#
_cell.length_a   1.000
_cell.length_b   1.000
_cell.length_c   1.000
_cell.angle_alpha   90.00
_cell.angle_beta   90.00
_cell.angle_gamma   90.00
#
_symmetry.space_group_name_H-M   'P 1'
#
loop_
_entity.id
_entity.type
_entity.pdbx_description
1 polymer ?
#
loop_
_entity_poly.entity_id
_entity_poly.type
_entity_poly.pdbx_seq_one_letter_code
_entity_poly.pdbx_strand_id
1 'polypeptide(L)'
;YQWTTIPLSLHGSVVKLDGTRVDICWGDDENESCFCITDLLPHLAREQASKPMAKAIEGENLNVILGSRPYDADSEEKDLVKLNVMAILNEKYGICEGDFLSAELCLIPSFKSRDIGFDRSMIGGYGHDDKVCAYPAVMAALDVEMPEQTCITYLTDKEETGSDGNTGMQSDFLRFFIYDLAKQDGVDGYRVLSKSTCLSADVNAAFDPTFASAYEANNCSYINNGVIISKYTGHGGKYDTSDASAEYMGKIRAMLENNDILWQVGELGKVDGGGGGTIAKYVANMNVDVVDLGVPVLSMHAPFEIVSKTDVYMAYRAFFTFFDTKD
;
A
#
# COMPACT_ATOMS: atom_id res chain seq x y z
N TYR A 1 10.68 7.02 10.56
CA TYR A 1 11.60 6.01 11.10
C TYR A 1 12.02 5.07 9.98
N GLN A 2 13.31 4.82 9.84
CA GLN A 2 13.90 3.98 8.80
C GLN A 2 14.23 2.59 9.36
N TRP A 3 14.09 1.56 8.53
CA TRP A 3 14.36 0.17 8.90
C TRP A 3 15.65 -0.31 8.23
N THR A 4 16.57 -0.82 9.02
CA THR A 4 17.85 -1.39 8.58
C THR A 4 17.96 -2.85 9.00
N THR A 5 19.00 -3.55 8.58
CA THR A 5 19.36 -4.92 9.01
C THR A 5 18.25 -5.97 8.80
N ILE A 6 17.35 -5.74 7.87
CA ILE A 6 16.35 -6.71 7.45
C ILE A 6 16.71 -7.27 6.07
N PRO A 7 16.32 -8.53 5.75
CA PRO A 7 16.50 -9.07 4.41
C PRO A 7 15.61 -8.31 3.42
N LEU A 8 16.19 -7.95 2.28
CA LEU A 8 15.54 -7.19 1.21
C LEU A 8 15.63 -7.94 -0.11
N SER A 9 14.62 -7.80 -0.95
CA SER A 9 14.62 -8.18 -2.35
C SER A 9 14.60 -6.96 -3.26
N LEU A 10 15.14 -7.10 -4.47
CA LEU A 10 15.26 -6.04 -5.47
C LEU A 10 14.18 -6.23 -6.54
N HIS A 11 13.36 -5.21 -6.75
CA HIS A 11 12.28 -5.20 -7.74
C HIS A 11 12.32 -3.96 -8.59
N GLY A 12 11.81 -4.09 -9.81
CA GLY A 12 11.58 -2.95 -10.68
C GLY A 12 11.86 -3.25 -12.15
N SER A 13 12.15 -2.21 -12.90
CA SER A 13 12.46 -2.34 -14.32
C SER A 13 13.59 -1.41 -14.75
N VAL A 14 14.27 -1.83 -15.78
CA VAL A 14 15.33 -1.08 -16.46
C VAL A 14 14.96 -0.98 -17.93
N VAL A 15 15.02 0.22 -18.50
CA VAL A 15 14.85 0.42 -19.94
C VAL A 15 16.22 0.66 -20.57
N LYS A 16 16.62 -0.25 -21.44
CA LYS A 16 17.91 -0.20 -22.15
C LYS A 16 17.93 0.86 -23.22
N LEU A 17 19.12 1.20 -23.69
CA LEU A 17 19.32 2.23 -24.72
C LEU A 17 18.55 1.95 -26.02
N ASP A 18 18.31 0.70 -26.37
CA ASP A 18 17.53 0.27 -27.53
C ASP A 18 16.00 0.29 -27.30
N GLY A 19 15.55 0.73 -26.12
CA GLY A 19 14.14 0.76 -25.73
C GLY A 19 13.63 -0.57 -25.14
N THR A 20 14.45 -1.59 -25.03
CA THR A 20 14.06 -2.87 -24.42
C THR A 20 13.87 -2.70 -22.93
N ARG A 21 12.69 -3.06 -22.43
CA ARG A 21 12.40 -3.12 -20.99
C ARG A 21 12.81 -4.47 -20.43
N VAL A 22 13.51 -4.44 -19.32
CA VAL A 22 13.92 -5.61 -18.53
C VAL A 22 13.34 -5.49 -17.13
N ASP A 23 12.51 -6.44 -16.73
CA ASP A 23 11.98 -6.50 -15.37
C ASP A 23 12.99 -7.25 -14.48
N ILE A 24 13.25 -6.67 -13.31
CA ILE A 24 14.16 -7.22 -12.30
C ILE A 24 13.34 -7.68 -11.10
N CYS A 25 13.57 -8.93 -10.72
CA CYS A 25 13.09 -9.52 -9.48
C CYS A 25 14.20 -10.42 -8.95
N TRP A 26 14.72 -10.09 -7.75
CA TRP A 26 15.82 -10.83 -7.13
C TRP A 26 15.69 -10.85 -5.61
N GLY A 27 15.71 -12.04 -5.02
CA GLY A 27 15.72 -12.24 -3.57
C GLY A 27 14.38 -12.65 -2.98
N ASP A 28 13.39 -12.96 -3.82
CA ASP A 28 12.09 -13.52 -3.39
C ASP A 28 12.13 -15.04 -3.22
N ASP A 29 12.95 -15.73 -4.00
CA ASP A 29 13.16 -17.16 -3.85
C ASP A 29 14.13 -17.42 -2.69
N GLU A 30 13.83 -18.42 -1.86
CA GLU A 30 14.69 -18.82 -0.72
C GLU A 30 16.07 -19.31 -1.14
N ASN A 31 16.24 -19.73 -2.40
CA ASN A 31 17.52 -20.14 -2.97
C ASN A 31 18.31 -18.97 -3.58
N GLU A 32 17.71 -17.80 -3.70
CA GLU A 32 18.41 -16.58 -4.15
C GLU A 32 19.04 -15.86 -2.96
N SER A 33 20.07 -15.07 -3.25
CA SER A 33 20.64 -14.15 -2.27
C SER A 33 19.71 -12.97 -2.04
N CYS A 34 19.58 -12.53 -0.82
CA CYS A 34 18.91 -11.28 -0.46
C CYS A 34 19.93 -10.16 -0.25
N PHE A 35 19.40 -8.95 -0.08
CA PHE A 35 20.17 -7.73 0.20
C PHE A 35 19.96 -7.28 1.64
N CYS A 36 20.78 -6.37 2.13
CA CYS A 36 20.64 -5.81 3.47
C CYS A 36 21.28 -4.43 3.55
N ILE A 37 20.69 -3.55 4.34
CA ILE A 37 21.27 -2.28 4.76
C ILE A 37 21.88 -2.51 6.15
N THR A 38 23.15 -2.15 6.34
CA THR A 38 23.82 -2.29 7.63
C THR A 38 23.44 -1.19 8.61
N ASP A 39 23.60 -1.47 9.90
CA ASP A 39 23.51 -0.48 10.96
C ASP A 39 24.76 -0.56 11.85
N LEU A 40 24.97 0.45 12.67
CA LEU A 40 26.09 0.49 13.56
C LEU A 40 25.95 -0.50 14.72
N LEU A 41 27.04 -1.17 15.06
CA LEU A 41 27.18 -1.86 16.32
C LEU A 41 26.90 -0.90 17.50
N PRO A 42 26.07 -1.27 18.50
CA PRO A 42 25.73 -0.38 19.61
C PRO A 42 26.92 0.28 20.32
N HIS A 43 28.05 -0.40 20.39
CA HIS A 43 29.29 0.16 20.98
C HIS A 43 29.88 1.33 20.18
N LEU A 44 29.55 1.46 18.91
CA LEU A 44 29.97 2.55 18.02
C LEU A 44 28.86 3.57 17.77
N ALA A 45 27.61 3.25 18.13
CA ALA A 45 26.41 4.02 17.80
C ALA A 45 26.07 5.12 18.80
N ARG A 46 26.97 5.53 19.70
CA ARG A 46 26.68 6.50 20.77
C ARG A 46 26.11 7.82 20.24
N GLU A 47 26.66 8.34 19.16
CA GLU A 47 26.19 9.58 18.54
C GLU A 47 24.83 9.38 17.89
N GLN A 48 24.66 8.32 17.11
CA GLN A 48 23.40 7.95 16.48
C GLN A 48 22.28 7.78 17.51
N ALA A 49 22.55 7.03 18.59
CA ALA A 49 21.57 6.76 19.67
C ALA A 49 21.17 8.02 20.46
N SER A 50 21.92 9.11 20.36
CA SER A 50 21.59 10.39 21.00
C SER A 50 20.67 11.28 20.13
N LYS A 51 20.48 10.94 18.86
CA LYS A 51 19.62 11.67 17.95
C LYS A 51 18.14 11.36 18.24
N PRO A 52 17.21 12.30 17.95
CA PRO A 52 15.77 11.96 17.90
C PRO A 52 15.54 10.78 16.94
N MET A 53 14.62 9.89 17.28
CA MET A 53 14.35 8.66 16.52
C MET A 53 14.14 8.92 15.03
N ALA A 54 13.40 9.97 14.66
CA ALA A 54 13.16 10.37 13.28
C ALA A 54 14.42 10.83 12.51
N LYS A 55 15.56 11.01 13.20
CA LYS A 55 16.85 11.46 12.63
C LYS A 55 17.99 10.49 12.93
N ALA A 56 17.70 9.38 13.58
CA ALA A 56 18.74 8.42 14.01
C ALA A 56 19.37 7.71 12.81
N ILE A 57 18.57 7.44 11.77
CA ILE A 57 19.01 6.86 10.51
C ILE A 57 18.77 7.91 9.42
N GLU A 58 19.85 8.35 8.80
CA GLU A 58 19.80 9.34 7.71
C GLU A 58 19.59 8.64 6.39
N GLY A 59 18.77 9.22 5.49
CA GLY A 59 18.46 8.64 4.18
C GLY A 59 19.71 8.36 3.34
N GLU A 60 20.70 9.24 3.40
CA GLU A 60 21.99 9.08 2.70
C GLU A 60 22.81 7.86 3.18
N ASN A 61 22.49 7.30 4.35
CA ASN A 61 23.13 6.12 4.90
C ASN A 61 22.39 4.81 4.58
N LEU A 62 21.28 4.88 3.84
CA LEU A 62 20.54 3.70 3.41
C LEU A 62 21.21 3.02 2.21
N ASN A 63 22.48 2.62 2.40
CA ASN A 63 23.28 1.97 1.38
C ASN A 63 23.19 0.46 1.52
N VAL A 64 22.85 -0.20 0.41
CA VAL A 64 22.64 -1.64 0.35
C VAL A 64 23.93 -2.36 0.02
N ILE A 65 24.21 -3.47 0.72
CA ILE A 65 25.30 -4.35 0.36
C ILE A 65 24.91 -5.16 -0.88
N LEU A 66 25.66 -4.98 -1.97
CA LEU A 66 25.43 -5.68 -3.23
C LEU A 66 26.40 -6.84 -3.47
N GLY A 67 27.54 -6.85 -2.79
CA GLY A 67 28.56 -7.89 -2.94
C GLY A 67 29.88 -7.52 -2.25
N SER A 68 30.79 -8.49 -2.18
CA SER A 68 32.11 -8.32 -1.58
C SER A 68 33.23 -9.01 -2.35
N ARG A 69 32.90 -9.89 -3.31
CA ARG A 69 33.88 -10.65 -4.07
C ARG A 69 34.38 -9.83 -5.28
N PRO A 70 35.70 -9.67 -5.47
CA PRO A 70 36.22 -9.02 -6.65
C PRO A 70 36.02 -9.91 -7.90
N TYR A 71 35.95 -9.29 -9.08
CA TYR A 71 35.86 -9.98 -10.37
C TYR A 71 37.11 -10.84 -10.65
N ASP A 72 38.27 -10.27 -10.37
CA ASP A 72 39.56 -10.93 -10.45
C ASP A 72 40.37 -10.57 -9.22
N ALA A 73 40.76 -11.56 -8.38
CA ALA A 73 41.48 -11.34 -7.12
C ALA A 73 42.94 -10.97 -7.33
N ASP A 74 43.52 -11.31 -8.50
CA ASP A 74 44.92 -11.07 -8.83
C ASP A 74 45.13 -9.76 -9.61
N SER A 75 44.06 -9.05 -9.93
CA SER A 75 44.11 -7.76 -10.65
C SER A 75 44.41 -6.60 -9.70
N GLU A 76 45.23 -5.64 -10.17
CA GLU A 76 45.52 -4.38 -9.45
C GLU A 76 44.49 -3.26 -9.84
N GLU A 77 43.49 -3.56 -10.68
CA GLU A 77 42.45 -2.62 -11.07
C GLU A 77 41.60 -2.19 -9.88
N LYS A 78 40.94 -1.03 -10.01
CA LYS A 78 40.02 -0.51 -8.99
C LYS A 78 38.62 -1.02 -9.25
N ASP A 79 37.76 -0.95 -8.22
CA ASP A 79 36.31 -1.21 -8.31
C ASP A 79 35.94 -2.64 -8.76
N LEU A 80 36.82 -3.61 -8.51
CA LEU A 80 36.64 -5.02 -8.93
C LEU A 80 35.36 -5.66 -8.34
N VAL A 81 34.91 -5.26 -7.16
CA VAL A 81 33.65 -5.73 -6.58
C VAL A 81 32.47 -5.21 -7.40
N LYS A 82 32.46 -3.92 -7.76
CA LYS A 82 31.47 -3.33 -8.64
C LYS A 82 31.46 -4.04 -10.00
N LEU A 83 32.64 -4.29 -10.58
CA LEU A 83 32.74 -5.00 -11.83
C LEU A 83 32.13 -6.40 -11.76
N ASN A 84 32.36 -7.14 -10.68
CA ASN A 84 31.78 -8.45 -10.47
C ASN A 84 30.22 -8.41 -10.38
N VAL A 85 29.68 -7.45 -9.62
CA VAL A 85 28.23 -7.24 -9.52
C VAL A 85 27.65 -6.91 -10.89
N MET A 86 28.30 -6.02 -11.64
CA MET A 86 27.88 -5.68 -13.00
C MET A 86 27.95 -6.86 -13.98
N ALA A 87 28.95 -7.72 -13.87
CA ALA A 87 29.06 -8.92 -14.68
C ALA A 87 27.91 -9.91 -14.39
N ILE A 88 27.55 -10.09 -13.12
CA ILE A 88 26.41 -10.93 -12.72
C ILE A 88 25.09 -10.37 -13.25
N LEU A 89 24.87 -9.07 -13.13
CA LEU A 89 23.66 -8.42 -13.65
C LEU A 89 23.60 -8.48 -15.18
N ASN A 90 24.74 -8.32 -15.85
CA ASN A 90 24.81 -8.46 -17.29
C ASN A 90 24.52 -9.90 -17.75
N GLU A 91 25.07 -10.90 -17.09
CA GLU A 91 24.82 -12.31 -17.38
C GLU A 91 23.34 -12.68 -17.22
N LYS A 92 22.69 -12.24 -16.13
CA LYS A 92 21.29 -12.59 -15.83
C LYS A 92 20.28 -11.76 -16.61
N TYR A 93 20.51 -10.47 -16.77
CA TYR A 93 19.53 -9.51 -17.29
C TYR A 93 19.99 -8.78 -18.57
N GLY A 94 21.24 -8.92 -18.98
CA GLY A 94 21.79 -8.24 -20.14
C GLY A 94 21.87 -6.71 -19.99
N ILE A 95 21.94 -6.20 -18.75
CA ILE A 95 22.05 -4.77 -18.44
C ILE A 95 23.51 -4.38 -18.16
N CYS A 96 23.83 -3.13 -18.41
CA CYS A 96 25.13 -2.53 -18.12
C CYS A 96 24.96 -1.30 -17.21
N GLU A 97 26.09 -0.73 -16.73
CA GLU A 97 26.06 0.38 -15.79
C GLU A 97 25.28 1.60 -16.32
N GLY A 98 25.37 1.89 -17.61
CA GLY A 98 24.65 3.01 -18.23
C GLY A 98 23.13 2.86 -18.21
N ASP A 99 22.62 1.64 -18.15
CA ASP A 99 21.18 1.37 -18.15
C ASP A 99 20.52 1.76 -16.81
N PHE A 100 21.30 1.89 -15.73
CA PHE A 100 20.78 2.38 -14.45
C PHE A 100 20.30 3.83 -14.49
N LEU A 101 20.67 4.61 -15.49
CA LEU A 101 20.14 5.97 -15.70
C LEU A 101 18.66 5.98 -16.07
N SER A 102 18.14 4.88 -16.55
CA SER A 102 16.73 4.66 -16.93
C SER A 102 16.14 3.46 -16.17
N ALA A 103 16.53 3.31 -14.91
CA ALA A 103 16.03 2.28 -14.01
C ALA A 103 15.05 2.86 -13.00
N GLU A 104 14.01 2.09 -12.70
CA GLU A 104 13.11 2.28 -11.58
C GLU A 104 13.19 1.03 -10.71
N LEU A 105 13.98 1.10 -9.64
CA LEU A 105 14.29 -0.02 -8.78
C LEU A 105 13.97 0.32 -7.34
N CYS A 106 13.38 -0.64 -6.63
CA CYS A 106 13.13 -0.55 -5.21
C CYS A 106 13.62 -1.80 -4.48
N LEU A 107 13.99 -1.60 -3.23
CA LEU A 107 14.33 -2.66 -2.29
C LEU A 107 13.21 -2.76 -1.28
N ILE A 108 12.61 -3.93 -1.19
CA ILE A 108 11.49 -4.21 -0.32
C ILE A 108 11.81 -5.36 0.65
N PRO A 109 11.16 -5.42 1.82
CA PRO A 109 11.32 -6.55 2.72
C PRO A 109 11.00 -7.89 2.04
N SER A 110 11.92 -8.85 2.11
CA SER A 110 11.77 -10.18 1.49
C SER A 110 11.12 -11.21 2.43
N PHE A 111 10.44 -10.75 3.48
CA PHE A 111 9.72 -11.64 4.39
C PHE A 111 8.55 -12.31 3.69
N LYS A 112 8.40 -13.61 3.90
CA LYS A 112 7.17 -14.30 3.50
C LYS A 112 6.06 -14.04 4.51
N SER A 113 4.83 -13.91 4.02
CA SER A 113 3.65 -13.83 4.87
C SER A 113 3.53 -15.09 5.73
N ARG A 114 3.14 -14.93 7.01
CA ARG A 114 3.03 -16.02 7.99
C ARG A 114 1.80 -15.84 8.87
N ASP A 115 1.29 -16.98 9.33
CA ASP A 115 0.30 -16.97 10.39
C ASP A 115 0.90 -16.40 11.69
N ILE A 116 0.15 -15.55 12.38
CA ILE A 116 0.51 -14.93 13.64
C ILE A 116 -0.43 -15.42 14.74
N GLY A 117 0.14 -15.61 15.94
CA GLY A 117 -0.55 -16.11 17.12
C GLY A 117 -0.61 -17.64 17.18
N PHE A 118 -0.86 -18.17 18.39
CA PHE A 118 -0.98 -19.62 18.61
C PHE A 118 -2.17 -20.23 17.87
N ASP A 119 -3.24 -19.46 17.73
CA ASP A 119 -4.49 -19.83 17.07
C ASP A 119 -4.46 -19.59 15.55
N ARG A 120 -3.40 -18.95 15.02
CA ARG A 120 -3.21 -18.67 13.61
C ARG A 120 -4.32 -17.80 13.00
N SER A 121 -4.95 -16.97 13.83
CA SER A 121 -6.09 -16.12 13.41
C SER A 121 -5.69 -14.88 12.64
N MET A 122 -4.40 -14.52 12.68
CA MET A 122 -3.86 -13.34 12.01
C MET A 122 -2.84 -13.71 10.94
N ILE A 123 -2.56 -12.77 10.06
CA ILE A 123 -1.51 -12.85 9.03
C ILE A 123 -0.55 -11.69 9.25
N GLY A 124 0.76 -12.02 9.31
CA GLY A 124 1.82 -11.04 9.26
C GLY A 124 2.49 -11.05 7.90
N GLY A 125 2.79 -9.89 7.34
CA GLY A 125 3.44 -9.74 6.05
C GLY A 125 3.81 -8.30 5.76
N TYR A 126 4.54 -8.09 4.67
CA TYR A 126 4.88 -6.77 4.17
C TYR A 126 3.81 -6.27 3.19
N GLY A 127 3.44 -5.00 3.32
CA GLY A 127 2.53 -4.32 2.40
C GLY A 127 1.08 -4.74 2.54
N HIS A 128 0.62 -5.06 3.75
CA HIS A 128 -0.82 -5.13 4.01
C HIS A 128 -1.48 -3.79 3.72
N ASP A 129 -0.80 -2.72 4.03
CA ASP A 129 -1.11 -1.39 3.55
C ASP A 129 -0.56 -1.20 2.13
N ASP A 130 -1.39 -1.16 1.06
CA ASP A 130 -2.85 -1.41 1.10
C ASP A 130 -3.26 -2.66 0.30
N LYS A 131 -2.38 -3.64 0.13
CA LYS A 131 -2.69 -4.89 -0.60
C LYS A 131 -3.84 -5.68 0.03
N VAL A 132 -4.05 -5.53 1.35
CA VAL A 132 -5.09 -6.25 2.07
C VAL A 132 -6.50 -5.73 1.76
N CYS A 133 -6.62 -4.51 1.22
CA CYS A 133 -7.88 -4.00 0.66
C CYS A 133 -7.91 -4.18 -0.86
N ALA A 134 -6.80 -3.93 -1.55
CA ALA A 134 -6.71 -4.06 -3.00
C ALA A 134 -7.04 -5.49 -3.49
N TYR A 135 -6.47 -6.51 -2.85
CA TYR A 135 -6.71 -7.91 -3.23
C TYR A 135 -8.19 -8.34 -3.09
N PRO A 136 -8.86 -8.13 -1.94
CA PRO A 136 -10.29 -8.42 -1.82
C PRO A 136 -11.16 -7.65 -2.81
N ALA A 137 -10.83 -6.39 -3.13
CA ALA A 137 -11.58 -5.60 -4.10
C ALA A 137 -11.47 -6.18 -5.52
N VAL A 138 -10.27 -6.62 -5.93
CA VAL A 138 -10.06 -7.30 -7.21
C VAL A 138 -10.79 -8.65 -7.24
N MET A 139 -10.70 -9.45 -6.18
CA MET A 139 -11.39 -10.75 -6.12
C MET A 139 -12.90 -10.58 -6.18
N ALA A 140 -13.45 -9.61 -5.48
CA ALA A 140 -14.89 -9.29 -5.54
C ALA A 140 -15.34 -8.93 -6.97
N ALA A 141 -14.54 -8.11 -7.66
CA ALA A 141 -14.83 -7.74 -9.05
C ALA A 141 -14.78 -8.93 -10.02
N LEU A 142 -13.92 -9.91 -9.75
CA LEU A 142 -13.81 -11.13 -10.58
C LEU A 142 -14.94 -12.13 -10.30
N ASP A 143 -15.46 -12.16 -9.07
CA ASP A 143 -16.45 -13.14 -8.64
C ASP A 143 -17.90 -12.66 -8.89
N VAL A 144 -18.14 -11.37 -9.10
CA VAL A 144 -19.47 -10.88 -9.44
C VAL A 144 -19.83 -11.24 -10.90
N GLU A 145 -20.92 -11.98 -11.08
CA GLU A 145 -21.24 -12.54 -12.42
C GLU A 145 -22.09 -11.60 -13.29
N MET A 146 -23.10 -10.97 -12.73
CA MET A 146 -24.07 -10.15 -13.49
C MET A 146 -24.47 -8.89 -12.72
N PRO A 147 -23.56 -7.94 -12.54
CA PRO A 147 -23.90 -6.70 -11.85
C PRO A 147 -24.90 -5.87 -12.68
N GLU A 148 -25.84 -5.23 -12.01
CA GLU A 148 -26.84 -4.35 -12.69
C GLU A 148 -26.20 -3.05 -13.19
N GLN A 149 -25.07 -2.67 -12.61
CA GLN A 149 -24.34 -1.45 -12.95
C GLN A 149 -22.91 -1.77 -13.37
N THR A 150 -22.27 -0.86 -14.09
CA THR A 150 -20.85 -0.99 -14.42
C THR A 150 -20.01 -0.90 -13.15
N CYS A 151 -19.28 -1.96 -12.85
CA CYS A 151 -18.35 -2.06 -11.71
C CYS A 151 -16.93 -1.82 -12.17
N ILE A 152 -16.18 -0.99 -11.42
CA ILE A 152 -14.79 -0.68 -11.71
C ILE A 152 -13.99 -0.84 -10.42
N THR A 153 -12.96 -1.69 -10.44
CA THR A 153 -11.90 -1.67 -9.44
C THR A 153 -10.72 -0.93 -10.04
N TYR A 154 -10.37 0.20 -9.44
CA TYR A 154 -9.26 1.04 -9.87
C TYR A 154 -8.16 1.02 -8.81
N LEU A 155 -7.00 0.50 -9.18
CA LEU A 155 -5.81 0.47 -8.32
C LEU A 155 -4.89 1.65 -8.71
N THR A 156 -4.55 2.47 -7.74
CA THR A 156 -3.67 3.62 -7.95
C THR A 156 -2.31 3.40 -7.32
N ASP A 157 -1.32 4.10 -7.82
CA ASP A 157 0.03 4.15 -7.28
C ASP A 157 0.24 5.44 -6.48
N LYS A 158 1.31 5.51 -5.70
CA LYS A 158 1.82 6.71 -5.03
C LYS A 158 0.91 7.33 -3.96
N GLU A 159 0.01 6.55 -3.37
CA GLU A 159 -0.84 7.06 -2.28
C GLU A 159 0.02 7.63 -1.15
N GLU A 160 1.00 6.89 -0.65
CA GLU A 160 1.90 7.20 0.45
C GLU A 160 2.81 8.43 0.21
N THR A 161 2.93 8.85 -1.03
CA THR A 161 3.74 10.03 -1.41
C THR A 161 2.90 11.21 -1.89
N GLY A 162 1.57 11.15 -1.71
CA GLY A 162 0.65 12.24 -1.98
C GLY A 162 -0.17 12.09 -3.25
N SER A 163 -0.18 10.94 -3.90
CA SER A 163 -1.00 10.61 -5.08
C SER A 163 -0.73 11.48 -6.31
N ASP A 164 0.42 12.15 -6.37
CA ASP A 164 0.83 12.97 -7.51
C ASP A 164 1.32 12.14 -8.71
N GLY A 165 1.34 12.76 -9.89
CA GLY A 165 1.84 12.15 -11.12
C GLY A 165 0.77 11.38 -11.89
N ASN A 166 1.19 10.80 -13.02
CA ASN A 166 0.29 10.19 -14.01
C ASN A 166 -0.24 8.79 -13.60
N THR A 167 0.29 8.19 -12.55
CA THR A 167 -0.16 6.91 -12.00
C THR A 167 -0.88 7.06 -10.65
N GLY A 168 -0.80 8.25 -10.03
CA GLY A 168 -1.48 8.56 -8.77
C GLY A 168 -2.94 8.96 -8.98
N MET A 169 -3.72 8.98 -7.90
CA MET A 169 -5.14 9.31 -7.95
C MET A 169 -5.43 10.76 -8.37
N GLN A 170 -4.47 11.66 -8.28
CA GLN A 170 -4.61 13.04 -8.74
C GLN A 170 -4.53 13.17 -10.27
N SER A 171 -4.18 12.11 -11.01
CA SER A 171 -4.20 12.12 -12.47
C SER A 171 -5.63 12.15 -13.01
N ASP A 172 -5.77 12.61 -14.24
CA ASP A 172 -7.08 12.56 -14.95
C ASP A 172 -7.39 11.17 -15.55
N PHE A 173 -6.57 10.15 -15.30
CA PHE A 173 -6.72 8.83 -15.92
C PHE A 173 -8.11 8.23 -15.69
N LEU A 174 -8.55 8.14 -14.43
CA LEU A 174 -9.87 7.58 -14.10
C LEU A 174 -11.00 8.40 -14.75
N ARG A 175 -10.89 9.73 -14.74
CA ARG A 175 -11.88 10.62 -15.35
C ARG A 175 -11.98 10.38 -16.85
N PHE A 176 -10.87 10.33 -17.57
CA PHE A 176 -10.85 10.08 -18.99
C PHE A 176 -11.33 8.68 -19.33
N PHE A 177 -10.95 7.67 -18.55
CA PHE A 177 -11.42 6.30 -18.73
C PHE A 177 -12.97 6.21 -18.64
N ILE A 178 -13.57 6.84 -17.61
CA ILE A 178 -15.03 6.88 -17.46
C ILE A 178 -15.68 7.67 -18.59
N TYR A 179 -15.09 8.77 -19.05
CA TYR A 179 -15.60 9.55 -20.16
C TYR A 179 -15.60 8.75 -21.46
N ASP A 180 -14.56 7.99 -21.72
CA ASP A 180 -14.47 7.15 -22.92
C ASP A 180 -15.48 5.98 -22.89
N LEU A 181 -15.68 5.37 -21.73
CA LEU A 181 -16.74 4.37 -21.56
C LEU A 181 -18.14 4.97 -21.79
N ALA A 182 -18.46 6.06 -21.12
CA ALA A 182 -19.74 6.74 -21.22
C ALA A 182 -20.07 7.17 -22.66
N LYS A 183 -19.05 7.59 -23.41
CA LYS A 183 -19.19 7.99 -24.81
C LYS A 183 -19.65 6.85 -25.72
N GLN A 184 -19.29 5.60 -25.42
CA GLN A 184 -19.71 4.43 -26.18
C GLN A 184 -21.23 4.24 -26.10
N ASP A 185 -21.84 4.60 -24.96
CA ASP A 185 -23.27 4.53 -24.71
C ASP A 185 -24.00 5.85 -25.00
N GLY A 186 -23.30 6.85 -25.53
CA GLY A 186 -23.87 8.17 -25.85
C GLY A 186 -24.24 9.02 -24.64
N VAL A 187 -23.60 8.78 -23.50
CA VAL A 187 -23.82 9.48 -22.23
C VAL A 187 -22.66 10.42 -21.91
N ASP A 188 -22.95 11.55 -21.25
CA ASP A 188 -21.90 12.46 -20.79
C ASP A 188 -21.18 11.88 -19.56
N GLY A 189 -19.85 11.74 -19.64
CA GLY A 189 -19.04 11.14 -18.57
C GLY A 189 -19.11 11.87 -17.22
N TYR A 190 -19.26 13.22 -17.23
CA TYR A 190 -19.46 13.97 -15.98
C TYR A 190 -20.79 13.64 -15.28
N ARG A 191 -21.82 13.24 -16.04
CA ARG A 191 -23.09 12.76 -15.48
C ARG A 191 -22.95 11.37 -14.89
N VAL A 192 -22.14 10.51 -15.52
CA VAL A 192 -21.81 9.20 -14.98
C VAL A 192 -21.11 9.37 -13.64
N LEU A 193 -20.03 10.17 -13.56
CA LEU A 193 -19.32 10.45 -12.32
C LEU A 193 -20.25 10.97 -11.21
N SER A 194 -21.10 11.96 -11.51
CA SER A 194 -22.00 12.55 -10.51
C SER A 194 -23.13 11.63 -10.01
N LYS A 195 -23.28 10.45 -10.62
CA LYS A 195 -24.21 9.40 -10.18
C LYS A 195 -23.51 8.15 -9.69
N SER A 196 -22.19 8.14 -9.78
CA SER A 196 -21.37 7.02 -9.30
C SER A 196 -21.21 7.08 -7.80
N THR A 197 -21.04 5.91 -7.23
CA THR A 197 -20.68 5.71 -5.82
C THR A 197 -19.36 4.96 -5.73
N CYS A 198 -18.61 5.16 -4.66
CA CYS A 198 -17.30 4.55 -4.48
C CYS A 198 -17.08 4.14 -3.02
N LEU A 199 -16.50 2.98 -2.84
CA LEU A 199 -15.78 2.63 -1.61
C LEU A 199 -14.29 2.90 -1.87
N SER A 200 -13.72 3.83 -1.12
CA SER A 200 -12.28 4.06 -1.10
C SER A 200 -11.69 3.00 -0.17
N ALA A 201 -11.05 2.02 -0.78
CA ALA A 201 -10.51 0.90 -0.04
C ALA A 201 -9.10 1.27 0.46
N ASP A 202 -8.98 1.45 1.77
CA ASP A 202 -7.74 1.78 2.45
C ASP A 202 -7.76 1.25 3.89
N VAL A 203 -6.61 0.87 4.41
CA VAL A 203 -6.48 0.35 5.78
C VAL A 203 -6.70 1.43 6.83
N ASN A 204 -6.92 1.03 8.07
CA ASN A 204 -6.96 1.92 9.22
C ASN A 204 -6.16 1.33 10.39
N ALA A 205 -5.62 2.18 11.25
CA ALA A 205 -4.84 1.73 12.40
C ALA A 205 -5.73 1.02 13.43
N ALA A 206 -5.47 -0.27 13.65
CA ALA A 206 -6.11 -1.02 14.71
C ALA A 206 -5.60 -0.57 16.08
N PHE A 207 -6.49 -0.57 17.08
CA PHE A 207 -6.11 -0.30 18.46
C PHE A 207 -5.04 -1.28 18.95
N ASP A 208 -3.91 -0.73 19.36
CA ASP A 208 -2.84 -1.50 20.00
C ASP A 208 -2.79 -1.19 21.51
N PRO A 209 -3.08 -2.17 22.39
CA PRO A 209 -3.07 -1.94 23.82
C PRO A 209 -1.69 -1.56 24.37
N THR A 210 -0.61 -1.88 23.66
CA THR A 210 0.76 -1.47 24.02
C THR A 210 0.92 0.04 23.91
N PHE A 211 0.23 0.66 22.96
CA PHE A 211 0.28 2.10 22.66
C PHE A 211 -1.08 2.79 22.87
N ALA A 212 -1.86 2.33 23.85
CA ALA A 212 -3.22 2.81 24.09
C ALA A 212 -3.35 4.34 24.16
N SER A 213 -2.30 5.04 24.60
CA SER A 213 -2.30 6.50 24.70
C SER A 213 -2.33 7.22 23.33
N ALA A 214 -2.02 6.53 22.23
CA ALA A 214 -2.09 7.08 20.87
C ALA A 214 -3.51 7.10 20.30
N TYR A 215 -4.45 6.39 20.91
CA TYR A 215 -5.81 6.18 20.42
C TYR A 215 -6.85 6.84 21.31
N GLU A 216 -8.03 7.12 20.74
CA GLU A 216 -9.27 7.37 21.47
C GLU A 216 -10.11 6.08 21.44
N ALA A 217 -10.22 5.41 22.56
CA ALA A 217 -10.77 4.05 22.63
C ALA A 217 -12.23 3.92 22.14
N ASN A 218 -13.01 5.00 22.20
CA ASN A 218 -14.40 5.01 21.72
C ASN A 218 -14.51 5.29 20.21
N ASN A 219 -13.39 5.61 19.56
CA ASN A 219 -13.38 6.03 18.16
C ASN A 219 -12.19 5.45 17.39
N CYS A 220 -11.79 4.25 17.71
CA CYS A 220 -10.74 3.51 17.01
C CYS A 220 -11.25 2.14 16.57
N SER A 221 -10.57 1.55 15.59
CA SER A 221 -10.88 0.20 15.12
C SER A 221 -10.19 -0.87 15.95
N TYR A 222 -10.76 -2.06 15.93
CA TYR A 222 -10.22 -3.25 16.60
C TYR A 222 -10.14 -4.40 15.59
N ILE A 223 -9.07 -5.19 15.64
CA ILE A 223 -9.00 -6.44 14.87
C ILE A 223 -10.11 -7.41 15.30
N ASN A 224 -10.56 -8.27 14.40
CA ASN A 224 -11.67 -9.23 14.54
C ASN A 224 -13.07 -8.59 14.66
N ASN A 225 -13.21 -7.29 14.40
CA ASN A 225 -14.50 -6.60 14.40
C ASN A 225 -15.01 -6.26 13.00
N GLY A 226 -14.40 -6.86 11.98
CA GLY A 226 -14.79 -6.67 10.59
C GLY A 226 -14.19 -5.41 9.96
N VAL A 227 -14.77 -4.99 8.85
CA VAL A 227 -14.32 -3.81 8.11
C VAL A 227 -14.57 -2.53 8.90
N ILE A 228 -13.69 -1.57 8.71
CA ILE A 228 -13.86 -0.24 9.29
C ILE A 228 -14.40 0.73 8.24
N ILE A 229 -15.39 1.53 8.61
CA ILE A 229 -15.82 2.70 7.86
C ILE A 229 -15.24 3.94 8.53
N SER A 230 -14.47 4.72 7.78
CA SER A 230 -14.01 6.04 8.20
C SER A 230 -14.79 7.10 7.44
N LYS A 231 -15.69 7.77 8.13
CA LYS A 231 -16.53 8.82 7.53
C LYS A 231 -15.70 9.98 7.00
N TYR A 232 -14.60 10.26 7.69
CA TYR A 232 -13.52 11.19 7.32
C TYR A 232 -12.22 10.73 7.94
N THR A 233 -11.08 11.01 7.33
CA THR A 233 -9.76 10.52 7.78
C THR A 233 -8.76 11.63 8.05
N GLY A 234 -9.10 12.86 7.75
CA GLY A 234 -8.21 14.03 7.70
C GLY A 234 -7.30 14.24 8.90
N HIS A 235 -6.24 14.97 8.67
CA HIS A 235 -5.26 15.34 9.68
C HIS A 235 -5.83 16.40 10.65
N GLY A 236 -5.61 16.25 11.95
CA GLY A 236 -6.13 17.17 12.97
C GLY A 236 -7.66 17.31 12.90
N GLY A 237 -8.37 16.20 12.72
CA GLY A 237 -9.81 16.16 12.52
C GLY A 237 -10.18 15.99 11.04
N LYS A 238 -10.95 16.92 10.49
CA LYS A 238 -11.45 16.87 9.10
C LYS A 238 -10.63 17.68 8.09
N TYR A 239 -9.36 17.97 8.38
CA TYR A 239 -8.52 18.72 7.47
C TYR A 239 -7.93 17.80 6.39
N ASP A 240 -7.98 18.26 5.13
CA ASP A 240 -7.41 17.55 3.97
C ASP A 240 -8.02 16.15 3.71
N THR A 241 -9.33 16.05 3.87
CA THR A 241 -10.08 14.80 3.69
C THR A 241 -11.38 15.03 2.93
N SER A 242 -12.06 13.95 2.52
CA SER A 242 -13.47 13.95 2.23
C SER A 242 -14.28 13.69 3.52
N ASP A 243 -15.54 14.14 3.55
CA ASP A 243 -16.50 13.88 4.64
C ASP A 243 -17.75 13.29 3.99
N ALA A 244 -17.93 11.97 4.10
CA ALA A 244 -19.05 11.28 3.45
C ALA A 244 -20.40 11.81 3.96
N SER A 245 -21.38 11.96 3.05
CA SER A 245 -22.72 12.41 3.39
C SER A 245 -23.45 11.41 4.31
N ALA A 246 -24.40 11.90 5.10
CA ALA A 246 -25.23 11.03 5.94
C ALA A 246 -26.06 10.05 5.11
N GLU A 247 -26.53 10.49 3.94
CA GLU A 247 -27.29 9.69 3.00
C GLU A 247 -26.46 8.51 2.48
N TYR A 248 -25.22 8.75 2.07
CA TYR A 248 -24.33 7.70 1.57
C TYR A 248 -23.90 6.76 2.70
N MET A 249 -23.56 7.30 3.86
CA MET A 249 -23.30 6.49 5.07
C MET A 249 -24.49 5.56 5.41
N GLY A 250 -25.71 6.06 5.31
CA GLY A 250 -26.92 5.27 5.54
C GLY A 250 -27.08 4.12 4.54
N LYS A 251 -26.78 4.34 3.27
CA LYS A 251 -26.79 3.29 2.23
C LYS A 251 -25.76 2.21 2.52
N ILE A 252 -24.53 2.59 2.77
CA ILE A 252 -23.43 1.63 3.05
C ILE A 252 -23.72 0.84 4.34
N ARG A 253 -24.19 1.52 5.40
CA ARG A 253 -24.60 0.85 6.62
C ARG A 253 -25.70 -0.19 6.34
N ALA A 254 -26.75 0.17 5.61
CA ALA A 254 -27.84 -0.75 5.29
C ALA A 254 -27.33 -1.95 4.46
N MET A 255 -26.44 -1.72 3.52
CA MET A 255 -25.80 -2.78 2.74
C MET A 255 -25.06 -3.79 3.65
N LEU A 256 -24.25 -3.31 4.57
CA LEU A 256 -23.49 -4.17 5.48
C LEU A 256 -24.37 -4.96 6.43
N GLU A 257 -25.33 -4.28 7.10
CA GLU A 257 -26.27 -4.87 8.06
C GLU A 257 -27.18 -5.93 7.40
N ASN A 258 -27.74 -5.64 6.23
CA ASN A 258 -28.66 -6.55 5.53
C ASN A 258 -27.95 -7.81 4.98
N ASN A 259 -26.63 -7.81 4.91
CA ASN A 259 -25.84 -8.92 4.39
C ASN A 259 -24.96 -9.59 5.46
N ASP A 260 -25.21 -9.35 6.74
CA ASP A 260 -24.46 -9.94 7.86
C ASP A 260 -22.94 -9.76 7.71
N ILE A 261 -22.51 -8.56 7.32
CA ILE A 261 -21.10 -8.20 7.23
C ILE A 261 -20.71 -7.48 8.51
N LEU A 262 -19.71 -8.01 9.21
CA LEU A 262 -19.17 -7.36 10.40
C LEU A 262 -18.48 -6.06 10.02
N TRP A 263 -18.80 -5.00 10.73
CA TRP A 263 -18.25 -3.68 10.49
C TRP A 263 -18.18 -2.83 11.77
N GLN A 264 -17.37 -1.81 11.74
CA GLN A 264 -17.16 -0.85 12.81
C GLN A 264 -16.90 0.55 12.23
N VAL A 265 -16.93 1.57 13.07
CA VAL A 265 -16.59 2.95 12.72
C VAL A 265 -15.39 3.36 13.56
N GLY A 266 -14.48 4.12 13.00
CA GLY A 266 -13.34 4.66 13.73
C GLY A 266 -12.55 5.68 12.95
N GLU A 267 -11.64 6.33 13.67
CA GLU A 267 -10.71 7.30 13.15
C GLU A 267 -9.27 6.79 13.31
N LEU A 268 -8.33 7.42 12.61
CA LEU A 268 -6.92 7.11 12.70
C LEU A 268 -6.28 7.83 13.90
N GLY A 269 -6.23 7.16 15.04
CA GLY A 269 -5.64 7.70 16.26
C GLY A 269 -6.50 8.77 16.95
N LYS A 270 -5.88 9.66 17.70
CA LYS A 270 -6.54 10.81 18.33
C LYS A 270 -6.73 11.95 17.35
N VAL A 271 -7.85 12.67 17.44
CA VAL A 271 -8.18 13.79 16.53
C VAL A 271 -7.04 14.81 16.39
N ASP A 272 -6.49 15.28 17.50
CA ASP A 272 -5.43 16.31 17.47
C ASP A 272 -4.01 15.74 17.25
N GLY A 273 -3.84 14.44 17.37
CA GLY A 273 -2.53 13.78 17.33
C GLY A 273 -2.35 12.74 16.23
N GLY A 274 -3.41 12.41 15.56
CA GLY A 274 -3.46 11.40 14.51
C GLY A 274 -4.06 11.92 13.21
N GLY A 275 -4.50 10.99 12.40
CA GLY A 275 -5.12 11.27 11.11
C GLY A 275 -4.16 11.20 9.94
N GLY A 276 -4.71 10.96 8.78
CA GLY A 276 -4.06 10.95 7.49
C GLY A 276 -5.11 11.13 6.40
N GLY A 277 -4.73 11.65 5.26
CA GLY A 277 -5.61 11.70 4.09
C GLY A 277 -5.62 10.36 3.37
N THR A 278 -6.69 10.10 2.65
CA THR A 278 -6.81 8.97 1.72
C THR A 278 -7.11 9.47 0.32
N ILE A 279 -7.13 8.57 -0.65
CA ILE A 279 -7.51 8.91 -2.03
C ILE A 279 -8.97 9.31 -2.16
N ALA A 280 -9.82 9.05 -1.16
CA ALA A 280 -11.26 9.39 -1.17
C ALA A 280 -11.52 10.85 -1.53
N LYS A 281 -10.73 11.79 -1.05
CA LYS A 281 -10.91 13.23 -1.36
C LYS A 281 -10.78 13.54 -2.85
N TYR A 282 -9.91 12.85 -3.58
CA TYR A 282 -9.74 13.05 -5.02
C TYR A 282 -10.91 12.48 -5.81
N VAL A 283 -11.47 11.36 -5.34
CA VAL A 283 -12.70 10.76 -5.90
C VAL A 283 -13.88 11.69 -5.63
N ALA A 284 -14.04 12.19 -4.40
CA ALA A 284 -15.09 13.14 -4.04
C ALA A 284 -15.04 14.43 -4.90
N ASN A 285 -13.84 14.92 -5.22
CA ASN A 285 -13.64 16.08 -6.09
C ASN A 285 -14.10 15.87 -7.55
N MET A 286 -14.40 14.62 -7.94
CA MET A 286 -15.04 14.28 -9.22
C MET A 286 -16.56 14.24 -9.13
N ASN A 287 -17.16 14.67 -8.01
CA ASN A 287 -18.59 14.61 -7.68
C ASN A 287 -19.13 13.19 -7.51
N VAL A 288 -18.30 12.26 -7.07
CA VAL A 288 -18.67 10.88 -6.72
C VAL A 288 -19.01 10.83 -5.23
N ASP A 289 -20.07 10.13 -4.85
CA ASP A 289 -20.32 9.79 -3.45
C ASP A 289 -19.31 8.74 -3.01
N VAL A 290 -18.49 9.06 -2.00
CA VAL A 290 -17.40 8.20 -1.56
C VAL A 290 -17.30 8.13 -0.04
N VAL A 291 -16.90 6.97 0.47
CA VAL A 291 -16.53 6.74 1.87
C VAL A 291 -15.37 5.76 1.92
N ASP A 292 -14.49 5.95 2.91
CA ASP A 292 -13.41 4.99 3.17
C ASP A 292 -13.95 3.75 3.89
N LEU A 293 -13.62 2.58 3.34
CA LEU A 293 -13.97 1.27 3.91
C LEU A 293 -12.80 0.31 3.72
N GLY A 294 -12.21 -0.17 4.81
CA GLY A 294 -11.06 -1.04 4.71
C GLY A 294 -10.84 -1.97 5.91
N VAL A 295 -9.60 -2.38 6.09
CA VAL A 295 -9.20 -3.39 7.07
C VAL A 295 -8.39 -2.77 8.20
N PRO A 296 -8.68 -3.10 9.49
CA PRO A 296 -7.83 -2.70 10.61
C PRO A 296 -6.46 -3.39 10.56
N VAL A 297 -5.37 -2.61 10.68
CA VAL A 297 -3.98 -3.09 10.62
C VAL A 297 -3.21 -2.71 11.87
N LEU A 298 -2.43 -3.63 12.42
CA LEU A 298 -1.43 -3.36 13.46
C LEU A 298 -0.05 -3.18 12.81
N SER A 299 0.75 -2.29 13.36
CA SER A 299 2.10 -1.97 12.87
C SER A 299 2.11 -1.48 11.43
N MET A 300 1.10 -0.70 11.02
CA MET A 300 1.02 -0.05 9.72
C MET A 300 2.35 0.66 9.37
N HIS A 301 2.78 0.61 8.11
CA HIS A 301 4.05 1.12 7.59
C HIS A 301 5.31 0.43 8.14
N ALA A 302 5.18 -0.62 8.96
CA ALA A 302 6.33 -1.43 9.35
C ALA A 302 6.70 -2.45 8.26
N PRO A 303 7.92 -2.99 8.26
CA PRO A 303 8.30 -4.06 7.31
C PRO A 303 7.49 -5.35 7.47
N PHE A 304 6.75 -5.48 8.57
CA PHE A 304 5.93 -6.66 8.87
C PHE A 304 4.67 -6.22 9.62
N GLU A 305 3.59 -6.07 8.91
CA GLU A 305 2.29 -5.60 9.38
C GLU A 305 1.38 -6.79 9.71
N ILE A 306 0.36 -6.58 10.53
CA ILE A 306 -0.49 -7.67 11.01
C ILE A 306 -1.96 -7.33 10.80
N VAL A 307 -2.71 -8.27 10.23
CA VAL A 307 -4.17 -8.19 10.02
C VAL A 307 -4.88 -9.43 10.52
N SER A 308 -6.17 -9.29 10.84
CA SER A 308 -7.04 -10.44 11.12
C SER A 308 -7.54 -11.08 9.82
N LYS A 309 -7.52 -12.42 9.76
CA LYS A 309 -8.09 -13.18 8.63
C LYS A 309 -9.60 -12.93 8.47
N THR A 310 -10.30 -12.76 9.58
CA THR A 310 -11.74 -12.46 9.59
C THR A 310 -12.02 -11.12 8.93
N ASP A 311 -11.24 -10.08 9.27
CA ASP A 311 -11.47 -8.74 8.75
C ASP A 311 -11.19 -8.66 7.25
N VAL A 312 -10.14 -9.34 6.77
CA VAL A 312 -9.85 -9.48 5.33
C VAL A 312 -11.00 -10.15 4.58
N TYR A 313 -11.56 -11.22 5.16
CA TYR A 313 -12.72 -11.89 4.56
C TYR A 313 -13.98 -10.99 4.56
N MET A 314 -14.18 -10.21 5.63
CA MET A 314 -15.29 -9.25 5.66
C MET A 314 -15.10 -8.13 4.64
N ALA A 315 -13.87 -7.71 4.34
CA ALA A 315 -13.59 -6.76 3.27
C ALA A 315 -13.98 -7.33 1.90
N TYR A 316 -13.61 -8.57 1.60
CA TYR A 316 -14.05 -9.24 0.38
C TYR A 316 -15.57 -9.29 0.28
N ARG A 317 -16.27 -9.67 1.36
CA ARG A 317 -17.74 -9.70 1.38
C ARG A 317 -18.35 -8.32 1.17
N ALA A 318 -17.78 -7.29 1.77
CA ALA A 318 -18.26 -5.92 1.62
C ALA A 318 -18.13 -5.43 0.17
N PHE A 319 -16.98 -5.64 -0.46
CA PHE A 319 -16.76 -5.25 -1.86
C PHE A 319 -17.61 -6.07 -2.84
N PHE A 320 -17.72 -7.38 -2.61
CA PHE A 320 -18.61 -8.24 -3.42
C PHE A 320 -20.07 -7.76 -3.34
N THR A 321 -20.57 -7.53 -2.14
CA THR A 321 -21.94 -7.05 -1.93
C THR A 321 -22.15 -5.67 -2.56
N PHE A 322 -21.15 -4.78 -2.46
CA PHE A 322 -21.21 -3.47 -3.09
C PHE A 322 -21.40 -3.56 -4.62
N PHE A 323 -20.70 -4.49 -5.26
CA PHE A 323 -20.85 -4.72 -6.71
C PHE A 323 -22.14 -5.49 -7.09
N ASP A 324 -22.62 -6.38 -6.23
CA ASP A 324 -23.82 -7.19 -6.46
C ASP A 324 -25.11 -6.51 -5.97
N THR A 325 -25.01 -5.30 -5.37
CA THR A 325 -26.21 -4.58 -4.89
C THR A 325 -27.10 -4.21 -6.05
N LYS A 326 -28.39 -4.54 -5.91
CA LYS A 326 -29.47 -4.16 -6.80
C LYS A 326 -30.21 -2.96 -6.21
N ASP A 327 -30.33 -1.89 -7.00
CA ASP A 327 -31.09 -0.69 -6.61
C ASP A 327 -32.60 -0.93 -6.55
#